data_1af45b5f36f439889e249e5c898583c8
#
_entry.id   1af45b5f36f439889e249e5c898583c8
#
_cell.length_a   1.000
_cell.length_b   1.000
_cell.length_c   1.000
_cell.angle_alpha   90.00
_cell.angle_beta   90.00
_cell.angle_gamma   90.00
#
_symmetry.space_group_name_H-M   'P 1'
#
loop_
_entity.id
_entity.type
_entity.pdbx_description
1 polymer ?
#
loop_
_entity_poly.entity_id
_entity_poly.type
_entity_poly.pdbx_seq_one_letter_code
_entity_poly.pdbx_strand_id
1 'polypeptide(L)'
;KLTNGQVHVTDYTNASRTMLFNIETLEWDDKLLKALNIPKVMLPEVRGSSEVYGYTHTISGQEVGIPIAGIAGDQQAALFGQMCVEVGQAKNTYGTGCFLLMNTGKRIVQSEHGLLTTIACGAKGEVNYALEGAVFNGGSCVQWLRDELKAINDSYDSEYYATKVKDSNGVYVVPAFTGLGAPYWDPTARGAILGITRGVSIEHIIRATLESIA
;
A
#
# COMPACT_ATOMS: atom_id res chain seq x y z
N LYS A 1 -16.38 -19.83 -0.19
CA LYS A 1 -16.95 -20.39 1.06
C LYS A 1 -18.24 -19.68 1.47
N LEU A 2 -18.26 -18.35 1.54
CA LEU A 2 -19.43 -17.58 1.99
C LEU A 2 -20.69 -17.85 1.14
N THR A 3 -20.53 -18.01 -0.16
CA THR A 3 -21.62 -18.26 -1.12
C THR A 3 -21.78 -19.74 -1.46
N ASN A 4 -21.15 -20.64 -0.70
CA ASN A 4 -21.13 -22.08 -0.98
C ASN A 4 -20.68 -22.44 -2.42
N GLY A 5 -19.71 -21.68 -2.95
CA GLY A 5 -19.16 -21.88 -4.29
C GLY A 5 -20.03 -21.35 -5.45
N GLN A 6 -21.14 -20.68 -5.17
CA GLN A 6 -22.04 -20.15 -6.21
C GLN A 6 -21.44 -18.94 -6.96
N VAL A 7 -20.51 -18.20 -6.31
CA VAL A 7 -19.92 -16.99 -6.86
C VAL A 7 -18.41 -17.07 -6.79
N HIS A 8 -17.74 -16.77 -7.91
CA HIS A 8 -16.29 -16.65 -8.02
C HIS A 8 -15.95 -15.32 -8.68
N VAL A 9 -15.84 -14.27 -7.87
CA VAL A 9 -15.64 -12.88 -8.30
C VAL A 9 -14.51 -12.22 -7.52
N THR A 10 -13.94 -11.19 -8.13
CA THR A 10 -13.07 -10.17 -7.53
C THR A 10 -13.49 -8.81 -8.04
N ASP A 11 -12.90 -7.74 -7.50
CA ASP A 11 -13.14 -6.40 -8.01
C ASP A 11 -11.95 -5.89 -8.84
N TYR A 12 -12.16 -4.79 -9.56
CA TYR A 12 -11.14 -4.17 -10.40
C TYR A 12 -9.90 -3.76 -9.61
N THR A 13 -10.04 -3.29 -8.36
CA THR A 13 -8.91 -2.84 -7.57
C THR A 13 -7.99 -3.99 -7.19
N ASN A 14 -8.54 -5.13 -6.77
CA ASN A 14 -7.76 -6.34 -6.49
C ASN A 14 -7.19 -6.96 -7.77
N ALA A 15 -7.98 -7.05 -8.85
CA ALA A 15 -7.52 -7.60 -10.12
C ALA A 15 -6.29 -6.85 -10.64
N SER A 16 -6.27 -5.52 -10.54
CA SER A 16 -5.15 -4.67 -10.97
C SER A 16 -3.83 -4.94 -10.23
N ARG A 17 -3.87 -5.58 -9.05
CA ARG A 17 -2.66 -5.91 -8.26
C ARG A 17 -2.07 -7.28 -8.59
N THR A 18 -2.71 -8.06 -9.44
CA THR A 18 -2.28 -9.43 -9.76
C THR A 18 -1.15 -9.50 -10.79
N MET A 19 -0.84 -8.41 -11.50
CA MET A 19 0.02 -8.34 -12.70
C MET A 19 -0.50 -9.18 -13.88
N LEU A 20 -1.74 -9.68 -13.81
CA LEU A 20 -2.37 -10.48 -14.86
C LEU A 20 -3.52 -9.73 -15.54
N PHE A 21 -3.92 -8.60 -14.97
CA PHE A 21 -5.06 -7.80 -15.39
C PHE A 21 -4.61 -6.56 -16.15
N ASN A 22 -5.18 -6.35 -17.33
CA ASN A 22 -4.90 -5.17 -18.14
C ASN A 22 -5.80 -4.02 -17.68
N ILE A 23 -5.20 -2.97 -17.11
CA ILE A 23 -5.93 -1.83 -16.55
C ILE A 23 -6.52 -0.90 -17.61
N GLU A 24 -6.10 -1.01 -18.88
CA GLU A 24 -6.63 -0.22 -19.99
C GLU A 24 -7.89 -0.87 -20.57
N THR A 25 -7.84 -2.19 -20.81
CA THR A 25 -8.96 -2.95 -21.38
C THR A 25 -9.96 -3.43 -20.34
N LEU A 26 -9.56 -3.42 -19.05
CA LEU A 26 -10.31 -3.94 -17.91
C LEU A 26 -10.63 -5.43 -18.04
N GLU A 27 -9.68 -6.19 -18.55
CA GLU A 27 -9.78 -7.63 -18.77
C GLU A 27 -8.50 -8.36 -18.32
N TRP A 28 -8.60 -9.66 -18.06
CA TRP A 28 -7.45 -10.52 -17.85
C TRP A 28 -6.61 -10.56 -19.13
N ASP A 29 -5.30 -10.30 -19.03
CA ASP A 29 -4.39 -10.22 -20.19
C ASP A 29 -4.02 -11.61 -20.69
N ASP A 30 -4.59 -12.01 -21.82
CA ASP A 30 -4.36 -13.34 -22.41
C ASP A 30 -2.89 -13.59 -22.79
N LYS A 31 -2.09 -12.53 -23.07
CA LYS A 31 -0.65 -12.69 -23.37
C LYS A 31 0.12 -13.05 -22.11
N LEU A 32 -0.17 -12.37 -20.99
CA LEU A 32 0.45 -12.67 -19.70
C LEU A 32 0.03 -14.05 -19.19
N LEU A 33 -1.26 -14.38 -19.27
CA LEU A 33 -1.75 -15.69 -18.87
C LEU A 33 -1.07 -16.81 -19.65
N LYS A 34 -0.92 -16.65 -20.96
CA LYS A 34 -0.22 -17.62 -21.80
C LYS A 34 1.27 -17.73 -21.46
N ALA A 35 1.94 -16.59 -21.25
CA ALA A 35 3.37 -16.56 -20.91
C ALA A 35 3.66 -17.26 -19.57
N LEU A 36 2.75 -17.13 -18.60
CA LEU A 36 2.86 -17.72 -17.27
C LEU A 36 2.18 -19.09 -17.13
N ASN A 37 1.60 -19.60 -18.22
CA ASN A 37 0.87 -20.88 -18.25
C ASN A 37 -0.26 -20.94 -17.23
N ILE A 38 -1.05 -19.86 -17.10
CA ILE A 38 -2.18 -19.77 -16.20
C ILE A 38 -3.48 -19.97 -16.97
N PRO A 39 -4.28 -21.01 -16.67
CA PRO A 39 -5.56 -21.23 -17.33
C PRO A 39 -6.58 -20.13 -16.95
N LYS A 40 -7.15 -19.43 -17.92
CA LYS A 40 -8.13 -18.35 -17.70
C LYS A 40 -9.35 -18.80 -16.87
N VAL A 41 -9.73 -20.07 -16.96
CA VAL A 41 -10.84 -20.66 -16.21
C VAL A 41 -10.63 -20.64 -14.68
N MET A 42 -9.38 -20.47 -14.23
CA MET A 42 -9.04 -20.35 -12.80
C MET A 42 -9.27 -18.94 -12.25
N LEU A 43 -9.44 -17.95 -13.11
CA LEU A 43 -9.54 -16.55 -12.71
C LEU A 43 -11.00 -16.18 -12.43
N PRO A 44 -11.25 -15.34 -11.40
CA PRO A 44 -12.58 -14.86 -11.08
C PRO A 44 -13.13 -13.88 -12.14
N GLU A 45 -14.46 -13.77 -12.21
CA GLU A 45 -15.09 -12.63 -12.87
C GLU A 45 -14.72 -11.34 -12.17
N VAL A 46 -14.38 -10.29 -12.94
CA VAL A 46 -14.00 -8.98 -12.38
C VAL A 46 -15.19 -8.05 -12.45
N ARG A 47 -15.54 -7.45 -11.32
CA ARG A 47 -16.72 -6.58 -11.17
C ARG A 47 -16.37 -5.25 -10.49
N GLY A 48 -17.34 -4.35 -10.38
CA GLY A 48 -17.21 -3.09 -9.65
C GLY A 48 -16.96 -3.33 -8.15
N SER A 49 -16.34 -2.36 -7.48
CA SER A 49 -16.02 -2.48 -6.04
C SER A 49 -17.24 -2.36 -5.12
N SER A 50 -18.37 -1.87 -5.64
CA SER A 50 -19.61 -1.62 -4.88
C SER A 50 -20.83 -2.12 -5.63
N GLU A 51 -21.15 -3.38 -5.47
CA GLU A 51 -22.35 -4.04 -6.00
C GLU A 51 -22.62 -5.33 -5.21
N VAL A 52 -23.85 -5.86 -5.28
CA VAL A 52 -24.16 -7.13 -4.64
C VAL A 52 -23.65 -8.28 -5.49
N TYR A 53 -22.60 -8.96 -5.03
CA TYR A 53 -21.98 -10.11 -5.73
C TYR A 53 -22.72 -11.42 -5.47
N GLY A 54 -23.35 -11.53 -4.32
CA GLY A 54 -24.08 -12.71 -3.87
C GLY A 54 -24.47 -12.58 -2.41
N TYR A 55 -24.96 -13.68 -1.87
CA TYR A 55 -25.44 -13.75 -0.49
C TYR A 55 -24.72 -14.85 0.28
N THR A 56 -24.54 -14.65 1.57
CA THR A 56 -24.00 -15.71 2.44
C THR A 56 -24.99 -16.86 2.52
N HIS A 57 -24.47 -18.10 2.38
CA HIS A 57 -25.31 -19.28 2.48
C HIS A 57 -25.48 -19.72 3.93
N THR A 58 -24.39 -19.92 4.63
CA THR A 58 -24.42 -20.40 6.02
C THR A 58 -23.30 -19.77 6.83
N ILE A 59 -23.62 -19.18 7.97
CA ILE A 59 -22.64 -18.72 8.96
C ILE A 59 -22.92 -19.47 10.26
N SER A 60 -21.93 -20.19 10.78
CA SER A 60 -22.03 -20.94 12.04
C SER A 60 -23.24 -21.92 12.09
N GLY A 61 -23.57 -22.54 10.95
CA GLY A 61 -24.66 -23.50 10.85
C GLY A 61 -26.06 -22.91 10.62
N GLN A 62 -26.16 -21.58 10.51
CA GLN A 62 -27.43 -20.90 10.20
C GLN A 62 -27.40 -20.31 8.78
N GLU A 63 -28.46 -20.49 8.01
CA GLU A 63 -28.67 -19.76 6.76
C GLU A 63 -28.99 -18.30 7.07
N VAL A 64 -28.19 -17.37 6.55
CA VAL A 64 -28.26 -15.96 6.97
C VAL A 64 -28.62 -15.00 5.83
N GLY A 65 -28.28 -15.33 4.58
CA GLY A 65 -28.64 -14.50 3.41
C GLY A 65 -28.14 -13.07 3.46
N ILE A 66 -26.98 -12.82 4.08
CA ILE A 66 -26.37 -11.46 4.14
C ILE A 66 -25.78 -11.12 2.78
N PRO A 67 -26.10 -9.96 2.18
CA PRO A 67 -25.51 -9.54 0.92
C PRO A 67 -24.00 -9.27 1.08
N ILE A 68 -23.21 -9.79 0.14
CA ILE A 68 -21.80 -9.45 -0.02
C ILE A 68 -21.76 -8.34 -1.07
N ALA A 69 -21.57 -7.08 -0.61
CA ALA A 69 -21.84 -5.90 -1.40
C ALA A 69 -20.64 -4.96 -1.60
N GLY A 70 -19.46 -5.34 -1.13
CA GLY A 70 -18.25 -4.54 -1.30
C GLY A 70 -17.01 -5.42 -1.32
N ILE A 71 -16.13 -5.18 -2.29
CA ILE A 71 -14.79 -5.76 -2.40
C ILE A 71 -13.86 -4.65 -2.86
N ALA A 72 -12.75 -4.43 -2.15
CA ALA A 72 -11.71 -3.49 -2.59
C ALA A 72 -10.35 -3.89 -2.03
N GLY A 73 -9.28 -3.57 -2.75
CA GLY A 73 -7.93 -3.65 -2.21
C GLY A 73 -7.76 -2.65 -1.06
N ASP A 74 -6.94 -2.99 -0.07
CA ASP A 74 -6.79 -2.21 1.17
C ASP A 74 -6.38 -0.76 0.92
N GLN A 75 -5.43 -0.53 0.02
CA GLN A 75 -4.95 0.81 -0.31
C GLN A 75 -6.00 1.64 -1.06
N GLN A 76 -6.78 1.02 -1.93
CA GLN A 76 -7.88 1.65 -2.65
C GLN A 76 -9.06 1.92 -1.73
N ALA A 77 -9.36 0.99 -0.82
CA ALA A 77 -10.36 1.19 0.23
C ALA A 77 -9.97 2.36 1.14
N ALA A 78 -8.69 2.48 1.50
CA ALA A 78 -8.17 3.60 2.28
C ALA A 78 -8.30 4.94 1.52
N LEU A 79 -7.98 4.97 0.21
CA LEU A 79 -8.15 6.17 -0.62
C LEU A 79 -9.61 6.64 -0.61
N PHE A 80 -10.54 5.70 -0.82
CA PHE A 80 -11.97 5.96 -0.78
C PHE A 80 -12.43 6.36 0.63
N GLY A 81 -12.01 5.64 1.66
CA GLY A 81 -12.39 5.90 3.05
C GLY A 81 -11.90 7.25 3.59
N GLN A 82 -10.80 7.78 3.04
CA GLN A 82 -10.32 9.14 3.30
C GLN A 82 -11.01 10.19 2.43
N MET A 83 -12.08 9.82 1.71
CA MET A 83 -12.86 10.71 0.85
C MET A 83 -12.04 11.34 -0.30
N CYS A 84 -10.97 10.68 -0.73
CA CYS A 84 -10.16 11.13 -1.87
C CYS A 84 -10.83 10.75 -3.19
N VAL A 85 -12.03 11.26 -3.43
CA VAL A 85 -12.88 10.92 -4.58
C VAL A 85 -12.72 11.86 -5.78
N GLU A 86 -12.09 13.01 -5.56
CA GLU A 86 -11.83 14.01 -6.60
C GLU A 86 -10.40 13.89 -7.15
N VAL A 87 -10.21 14.30 -8.41
CA VAL A 87 -8.91 14.33 -9.07
C VAL A 87 -7.93 15.21 -8.28
N GLY A 88 -6.73 14.68 -8.00
CA GLY A 88 -5.67 15.35 -7.27
C GLY A 88 -5.73 15.16 -5.76
N GLN A 89 -6.82 14.63 -5.21
CA GLN A 89 -6.87 14.25 -3.79
C GLN A 89 -6.00 13.02 -3.56
N ALA A 90 -5.27 13.05 -2.46
CA ALA A 90 -4.31 12.00 -2.12
C ALA A 90 -4.41 11.62 -0.63
N LYS A 91 -4.05 10.38 -0.34
CA LYS A 91 -3.83 9.89 1.03
C LYS A 91 -2.43 9.29 1.13
N ASN A 92 -1.85 9.30 2.30
CA ASN A 92 -0.68 8.51 2.64
C ASN A 92 -1.00 7.59 3.81
N THR A 93 -0.78 6.30 3.65
CA THR A 93 -0.91 5.31 4.73
C THR A 93 0.46 5.09 5.34
N TYR A 94 0.62 5.47 6.60
CA TYR A 94 1.81 5.18 7.40
C TYR A 94 1.60 3.86 8.16
N GLY A 95 2.23 2.80 7.68
CA GLY A 95 2.24 1.46 8.28
C GLY A 95 3.68 0.95 8.39
N THR A 96 3.91 -0.33 8.17
CA THR A 96 5.27 -0.91 8.05
C THR A 96 6.09 -0.16 6.99
N GLY A 97 5.48 0.12 5.84
CA GLY A 97 5.92 1.10 4.84
C GLY A 97 4.94 2.26 4.74
N CYS A 98 5.18 3.16 3.78
CA CYS A 98 4.28 4.26 3.47
C CYS A 98 3.76 4.10 2.05
N PHE A 99 2.44 4.23 1.88
CA PHE A 99 1.78 4.08 0.58
C PHE A 99 0.94 5.31 0.28
N LEU A 100 1.48 6.14 -0.61
CA LEU A 100 0.81 7.32 -1.13
C LEU A 100 -0.04 6.92 -2.34
N LEU A 101 -1.32 7.26 -2.33
CA LEU A 101 -2.18 7.17 -3.52
C LEU A 101 -2.80 8.51 -3.82
N MET A 102 -2.79 8.90 -5.10
CA MET A 102 -3.43 10.12 -5.60
C MET A 102 -4.44 9.77 -6.69
N ASN A 103 -5.69 10.18 -6.51
CA ASN A 103 -6.76 9.97 -7.48
C ASN A 103 -6.49 10.76 -8.77
N THR A 104 -6.51 10.08 -9.93
CA THR A 104 -6.35 10.68 -11.26
C THR A 104 -7.65 10.67 -12.07
N GLY A 105 -8.76 10.25 -11.46
CA GLY A 105 -10.08 10.16 -12.10
C GLY A 105 -10.12 9.09 -13.17
N LYS A 106 -10.63 9.45 -14.34
CA LYS A 106 -10.73 8.52 -15.49
C LYS A 106 -9.45 8.44 -16.33
N ARG A 107 -8.40 9.15 -15.93
CA ARG A 107 -7.15 9.23 -16.71
C ARG A 107 -6.16 8.18 -16.22
N ILE A 108 -5.70 7.33 -17.13
CA ILE A 108 -4.52 6.50 -16.92
C ILE A 108 -3.29 7.42 -17.09
N VAL A 109 -2.62 7.71 -15.99
CA VAL A 109 -1.44 8.58 -15.99
C VAL A 109 -0.20 7.72 -15.85
N GLN A 110 0.68 7.73 -16.84
CA GLN A 110 2.00 7.13 -16.73
C GLN A 110 2.96 8.12 -16.09
N SER A 111 3.60 7.71 -15.00
CA SER A 111 4.56 8.54 -14.29
C SER A 111 5.94 8.44 -14.94
N GLU A 112 6.57 9.59 -15.17
CA GLU A 112 7.99 9.68 -15.59
C GLU A 112 8.95 9.57 -14.39
N HIS A 113 8.41 9.51 -13.17
CA HIS A 113 9.17 9.51 -11.91
C HIS A 113 9.00 8.20 -11.10
N GLY A 114 8.75 7.09 -11.76
CA GLY A 114 8.71 5.77 -11.11
C GLY A 114 7.51 5.49 -10.21
N LEU A 115 6.43 6.30 -10.29
CA LEU A 115 5.18 5.96 -9.61
C LEU A 115 4.41 4.92 -10.41
N LEU A 116 3.64 4.09 -9.74
CA LEU A 116 2.79 3.08 -10.38
C LEU A 116 1.41 3.66 -10.69
N THR A 117 0.84 3.24 -11.82
CA THR A 117 -0.58 3.47 -12.09
C THR A 117 -1.38 2.25 -11.65
N THR A 118 -2.44 2.48 -10.90
CA THR A 118 -3.32 1.43 -10.39
C THR A 118 -4.78 1.83 -10.58
N ILE A 119 -5.69 0.86 -10.45
CA ILE A 119 -7.12 1.13 -10.42
C ILE A 119 -7.54 1.54 -9.02
N ALA A 120 -8.38 2.56 -8.92
CA ALA A 120 -9.10 2.99 -7.73
C ALA A 120 -10.61 2.87 -7.97
N CYS A 121 -11.40 2.86 -6.90
CA CYS A 121 -12.86 2.93 -7.00
C CYS A 121 -13.34 4.38 -6.93
N GLY A 122 -14.34 4.70 -7.71
CA GLY A 122 -15.07 5.95 -7.62
C GLY A 122 -16.18 5.90 -6.56
N ALA A 123 -16.86 7.02 -6.34
CA ALA A 123 -17.89 7.17 -5.31
C ALA A 123 -19.09 6.23 -5.46
N LYS A 124 -19.33 5.74 -6.68
CA LYS A 124 -20.42 4.78 -7.00
C LYS A 124 -19.89 3.39 -7.38
N GLY A 125 -18.63 3.08 -7.02
CA GLY A 125 -17.98 1.82 -7.37
C GLY A 125 -17.46 1.74 -8.81
N GLU A 126 -17.56 2.82 -9.58
CA GLU A 126 -17.02 2.89 -10.94
C GLU A 126 -15.49 2.90 -10.92
N VAL A 127 -14.89 2.42 -12.02
CA VAL A 127 -13.43 2.42 -12.19
C VAL A 127 -12.93 3.86 -12.30
N ASN A 128 -12.02 4.21 -11.40
CA ASN A 128 -11.14 5.36 -11.47
C ASN A 128 -9.68 4.86 -11.45
N TYR A 129 -8.74 5.76 -11.65
CA TYR A 129 -7.31 5.45 -11.60
C TYR A 129 -6.62 6.26 -10.51
N ALA A 130 -5.48 5.78 -10.06
CA ALA A 130 -4.63 6.46 -9.11
C ALA A 130 -3.16 6.28 -9.47
N LEU A 131 -2.33 7.26 -9.11
CA LEU A 131 -0.89 7.10 -9.00
C LEU A 131 -0.54 6.62 -7.60
N GLU A 132 0.37 5.66 -7.52
CA GLU A 132 0.85 5.07 -6.28
C GLU A 132 2.35 5.26 -6.12
N GLY A 133 2.77 5.81 -4.97
CA GLY A 133 4.14 5.80 -4.49
C GLY A 133 4.26 4.83 -3.31
N ALA A 134 5.12 3.83 -3.46
CA ALA A 134 5.37 2.83 -2.43
C ALA A 134 6.75 3.07 -1.79
N VAL A 135 6.79 3.36 -0.50
CA VAL A 135 8.00 3.45 0.32
C VAL A 135 8.01 2.26 1.27
N PHE A 136 9.01 1.38 1.14
CA PHE A 136 8.98 0.07 1.81
C PHE A 136 9.18 0.15 3.32
N ASN A 137 9.85 1.18 3.81
CA ASN A 137 10.21 1.33 5.21
C ASN A 137 9.64 2.63 5.77
N GLY A 138 8.67 2.51 6.67
CA GLY A 138 8.04 3.59 7.42
C GLY A 138 8.07 3.24 8.90
N GLY A 139 6.99 2.76 9.48
CA GLY A 139 6.91 2.30 10.86
C GLY A 139 7.90 1.18 11.20
N SER A 140 8.37 0.40 10.20
CA SER A 140 9.45 -0.56 10.36
C SER A 140 10.75 0.07 10.88
N CYS A 141 10.98 1.35 10.62
CA CYS A 141 12.15 2.07 11.13
C CYS A 141 12.08 2.23 12.65
N VAL A 142 10.89 2.53 13.18
CA VAL A 142 10.67 2.63 14.64
C VAL A 142 10.75 1.24 15.29
N GLN A 143 10.20 0.21 14.63
CA GLN A 143 10.36 -1.18 15.09
C GLN A 143 11.84 -1.58 15.15
N TRP A 144 12.62 -1.22 14.16
CA TRP A 144 14.07 -1.48 14.13
C TRP A 144 14.81 -0.79 15.28
N LEU A 145 14.48 0.47 15.61
CA LEU A 145 15.04 1.16 16.80
C LEU A 145 14.72 0.41 18.08
N ARG A 146 13.53 -0.17 18.20
CA ARG A 146 13.08 -0.91 19.38
C ARG A 146 13.64 -2.33 19.42
N ASP A 147 13.46 -3.09 18.35
CA ASP A 147 13.64 -4.54 18.36
C ASP A 147 15.08 -4.96 18.11
N GLU A 148 15.80 -4.25 17.25
CA GLU A 148 17.17 -4.60 16.85
C GLU A 148 18.21 -3.72 17.53
N LEU A 149 18.10 -2.40 17.45
CA LEU A 149 19.05 -1.50 18.09
C LEU A 149 18.86 -1.40 19.59
N LYS A 150 17.69 -1.77 20.14
CA LYS A 150 17.33 -1.61 21.55
C LYS A 150 17.54 -0.17 22.06
N ALA A 151 17.36 0.81 21.17
CA ALA A 151 17.52 2.22 21.45
C ALA A 151 16.32 2.83 22.20
N ILE A 152 15.16 2.18 22.10
CA ILE A 152 13.91 2.50 22.79
C ILE A 152 13.27 1.21 23.29
N ASN A 153 12.44 1.30 24.34
CA ASN A 153 11.71 0.15 24.87
C ASN A 153 10.32 -0.01 24.24
N ASP A 154 9.68 1.10 23.93
CA ASP A 154 8.39 1.16 23.26
C ASP A 154 8.43 2.13 22.07
N SER A 155 7.57 1.92 21.09
CA SER A 155 7.48 2.81 19.92
C SER A 155 7.08 4.24 20.31
N TYR A 156 6.30 4.43 21.36
CA TYR A 156 5.92 5.74 21.90
C TYR A 156 7.12 6.52 22.45
N ASP A 157 8.17 5.84 22.89
CA ASP A 157 9.37 6.50 23.41
C ASP A 157 10.12 7.28 22.30
N SER A 158 9.89 6.97 21.04
CA SER A 158 10.61 7.57 19.91
C SER A 158 10.42 9.10 19.85
N GLU A 159 9.20 9.61 20.03
CA GLU A 159 8.92 11.03 20.09
C GLU A 159 9.60 11.69 21.29
N TYR A 160 9.48 11.07 22.48
CA TYR A 160 10.09 11.59 23.70
C TYR A 160 11.60 11.75 23.55
N TYR A 161 12.31 10.76 23.02
CA TYR A 161 13.76 10.84 22.81
C TYR A 161 14.13 11.84 21.71
N ALA A 162 13.39 11.85 20.60
CA ALA A 162 13.63 12.78 19.49
C ALA A 162 13.47 14.26 19.92
N THR A 163 12.57 14.54 20.85
CA THR A 163 12.34 15.92 21.37
C THR A 163 13.40 16.39 22.37
N LYS A 164 14.29 15.51 22.87
CA LYS A 164 15.41 15.90 23.74
C LYS A 164 16.52 16.64 23.01
N VAL A 165 16.56 16.57 21.69
CA VAL A 165 17.55 17.23 20.86
C VAL A 165 16.87 18.22 19.93
N LYS A 166 17.57 19.30 19.60
CA LYS A 166 17.03 20.38 18.76
C LYS A 166 16.84 19.94 17.31
N ASP A 167 17.77 19.15 16.80
CA ASP A 167 17.81 18.65 15.41
C ASP A 167 18.56 17.32 15.38
N SER A 168 18.74 16.72 14.22
CA SER A 168 19.49 15.46 14.06
C SER A 168 21.01 15.64 14.09
N ASN A 169 21.53 16.85 14.33
CA ASN A 169 22.96 17.19 14.37
C ASN A 169 23.75 16.71 13.14
N GLY A 170 23.12 16.82 11.95
CA GLY A 170 23.71 16.40 10.67
C GLY A 170 23.71 14.87 10.45
N VAL A 171 23.03 14.10 11.29
CA VAL A 171 22.80 12.68 11.06
C VAL A 171 21.66 12.48 10.07
N TYR A 172 21.88 11.60 9.11
CA TYR A 172 20.88 11.14 8.16
C TYR A 172 20.75 9.62 8.23
N VAL A 173 19.52 9.12 8.26
CA VAL A 173 19.22 7.70 8.17
C VAL A 173 18.60 7.42 6.81
N VAL A 174 19.15 6.45 6.08
CA VAL A 174 18.56 5.92 4.85
C VAL A 174 17.94 4.57 5.19
N PRO A 175 16.60 4.46 5.30
CA PRO A 175 15.96 3.26 5.81
C PRO A 175 15.69 2.22 4.69
N ALA A 176 16.71 1.87 3.91
CA ALA A 176 16.60 0.90 2.83
C ALA A 176 16.77 -0.55 3.33
N PHE A 177 16.07 -0.95 4.40
CA PHE A 177 16.24 -2.29 5.01
C PHE A 177 15.87 -3.42 4.05
N THR A 178 14.86 -3.19 3.21
CA THR A 178 14.36 -4.14 2.20
C THR A 178 14.51 -3.61 0.77
N GLY A 179 15.47 -2.71 0.56
CA GLY A 179 15.63 -1.96 -0.68
C GLY A 179 14.88 -0.63 -0.68
N LEU A 180 14.93 0.08 -1.79
CA LEU A 180 14.21 1.32 -2.04
C LEU A 180 13.03 1.05 -2.97
N GLY A 181 11.86 1.59 -2.63
CA GLY A 181 10.68 1.63 -3.47
C GLY A 181 10.70 2.80 -4.45
N ALA A 182 9.54 3.38 -4.70
CA ALA A 182 9.40 4.55 -5.54
C ALA A 182 10.29 5.72 -5.03
N PRO A 183 10.92 6.50 -5.89
CA PRO A 183 10.98 6.38 -7.35
C PRO A 183 12.14 5.49 -7.86
N TYR A 184 12.96 4.96 -6.96
CA TYR A 184 14.25 4.31 -7.29
C TYR A 184 14.11 2.86 -7.75
N TRP A 185 13.20 2.10 -7.12
CA TRP A 185 12.97 0.66 -7.38
C TRP A 185 14.26 -0.17 -7.34
N ASP A 186 15.12 0.11 -6.35
CA ASP A 186 16.37 -0.61 -6.13
C ASP A 186 16.22 -1.65 -4.99
N PRO A 187 16.05 -2.94 -5.31
CA PRO A 187 15.92 -3.99 -4.30
C PRO A 187 17.26 -4.33 -3.63
N THR A 188 18.38 -3.83 -4.16
CA THR A 188 19.73 -4.12 -3.67
C THR A 188 20.24 -3.06 -2.68
N ALA A 189 19.62 -1.88 -2.65
CA ALA A 189 19.94 -0.82 -1.69
C ALA A 189 19.82 -1.34 -0.24
N ARG A 190 20.68 -0.83 0.62
CA ARG A 190 20.68 -1.15 2.05
C ARG A 190 20.70 0.11 2.89
N GLY A 191 20.19 -0.01 4.12
CA GLY A 191 20.15 1.09 5.07
C GLY A 191 21.54 1.61 5.40
N ALA A 192 21.61 2.93 5.68
CA ALA A 192 22.83 3.61 6.08
C ALA A 192 22.55 4.68 7.13
N ILE A 193 23.52 4.93 7.99
CA ILE A 193 23.53 6.09 8.89
C ILE A 193 24.76 6.92 8.52
N LEU A 194 24.54 8.16 8.17
CA LEU A 194 25.57 9.10 7.71
C LEU A 194 25.68 10.30 8.66
N GLY A 195 26.80 11.00 8.65
CA GLY A 195 26.99 12.24 9.42
C GLY A 195 27.32 12.03 10.90
N ILE A 196 27.72 10.83 11.32
CA ILE A 196 28.09 10.55 12.72
C ILE A 196 29.40 11.28 13.07
N THR A 197 29.34 12.11 14.11
CA THR A 197 30.48 12.77 14.72
C THR A 197 30.55 12.41 16.22
N ARG A 198 31.61 12.83 16.93
CA ARG A 198 31.73 12.61 18.37
C ARG A 198 30.61 13.24 19.20
N GLY A 199 29.94 14.27 18.67
CA GLY A 199 28.82 14.96 19.34
C GLY A 199 27.46 14.32 19.11
N VAL A 200 27.37 13.24 18.34
CA VAL A 200 26.11 12.54 18.06
C VAL A 200 25.78 11.60 19.21
N SER A 201 24.59 11.72 19.76
CA SER A 201 24.01 10.80 20.75
C SER A 201 22.94 9.90 20.11
N ILE A 202 22.42 8.96 20.87
CA ILE A 202 21.35 8.06 20.42
C ILE A 202 20.07 8.83 20.08
N GLU A 203 19.77 9.91 20.80
CA GLU A 203 18.62 10.76 20.53
C GLU A 203 18.66 11.41 19.14
N HIS A 204 19.85 11.79 18.67
CA HIS A 204 20.04 12.30 17.32
C HIS A 204 19.75 11.23 16.26
N ILE A 205 20.16 9.97 16.51
CA ILE A 205 19.85 8.84 15.61
C ILE A 205 18.36 8.56 15.59
N ILE A 206 17.69 8.53 16.75
CA ILE A 206 16.24 8.34 16.86
C ILE A 206 15.53 9.45 16.08
N ARG A 207 15.92 10.70 16.29
CA ARG A 207 15.35 11.83 15.57
C ARG A 207 15.56 11.73 14.05
N ALA A 208 16.78 11.44 13.60
CA ALA A 208 17.09 11.26 12.19
C ALA A 208 16.28 10.09 11.57
N THR A 209 16.00 9.05 12.35
CA THR A 209 15.14 7.94 11.92
C THR A 209 13.70 8.40 11.71
N LEU A 210 13.13 9.21 12.60
CA LEU A 210 11.79 9.76 12.41
C LEU A 210 11.76 10.74 11.22
N GLU A 211 12.76 11.59 11.08
CA GLU A 211 12.88 12.53 9.96
C GLU A 211 13.03 11.79 8.61
N SER A 212 13.59 10.58 8.60
CA SER A 212 13.72 9.77 7.39
C SER A 212 12.41 9.17 6.86
N ILE A 213 11.34 9.19 7.68
CA ILE A 213 10.01 8.69 7.32
C ILE A 213 9.16 9.81 6.70
N ALA A 214 9.44 11.06 7.03
CA ALA A 214 8.70 12.24 6.57
C ALA A 214 9.21 12.74 5.23
#